data_d1fbaec7c6f2659bfbd61b73defd0f88
#
_entry.id   d1fbaec7c6f2659bfbd61b73defd0f88
#
_cell.length_a   1.000
_cell.length_b   1.000
_cell.length_c   1.000
_cell.angle_alpha   90.00
_cell.angle_beta   90.00
_cell.angle_gamma   90.00
#
_symmetry.space_group_name_H-M   'P 1'
#
loop_
_entity.id
_entity.type
_entity.pdbx_description
1 polymer ?
#
loop_
_entity_poly.entity_id
_entity_poly.type
_entity_poly.pdbx_seq_one_letter_code
_entity_poly.pdbx_strand_id
1 'polypeptide(L)'
;LIQLEIGVQTTNPDTITEIHRKMNLDRLKQVVDKINSFHNIHQHLDLIVGLPYENYERFCQSFDDVYWMRPEQLQLGFLKVLTGSYMAEKTQDYGLLYHQEPPYEVLATKWLDYGQVLRLKAVEDMVEVHYNSGQYTETLREMEQHWASPYAMFEALADYYERLGYTGIAINRLTRYEILFGFLQETEPEKTERYRDLLTYDLYLRENIKSRPAFLRDESPWK
;
A
#
# COMPACT_ATOMS: atom_id res chain seq x y z
N LEU A 1 -13.76 -13.58 15.00
CA LEU A 1 -12.52 -13.18 14.35
C LEU A 1 -11.82 -12.18 15.26
N ILE A 2 -10.55 -12.39 15.55
CA ILE A 2 -9.72 -11.44 16.31
C ILE A 2 -8.99 -10.57 15.28
N GLN A 3 -8.98 -9.26 15.50
CA GLN A 3 -8.20 -8.29 14.74
C GLN A 3 -7.18 -7.63 15.66
N LEU A 4 -5.95 -7.52 15.22
CA LEU A 4 -4.88 -6.82 15.92
C LEU A 4 -4.46 -5.61 15.07
N GLU A 5 -4.45 -4.44 15.70
CA GLU A 5 -3.89 -3.22 15.11
C GLU A 5 -2.51 -2.99 15.70
N ILE A 6 -1.49 -3.01 14.88
CA ILE A 6 -0.09 -2.97 15.28
C ILE A 6 0.56 -1.74 14.64
N GLY A 7 0.66 -0.67 15.42
CA GLY A 7 1.32 0.55 14.98
C GLY A 7 2.83 0.37 14.87
N VAL A 8 3.33 0.01 13.70
CA VAL A 8 4.78 -0.02 13.41
C VAL A 8 5.30 1.40 13.29
N GLN A 9 4.60 2.24 12.60
CA GLN A 9 4.82 3.66 12.30
C GLN A 9 5.96 3.88 11.30
N THR A 10 7.11 3.27 11.49
CA THR A 10 8.33 3.31 10.67
C THR A 10 9.27 2.18 11.04
N THR A 11 10.18 1.81 10.13
CA THR A 11 11.32 0.93 10.43
C THR A 11 12.63 1.71 10.56
N ASN A 12 12.60 3.06 10.45
CA ASN A 12 13.78 3.91 10.56
C ASN A 12 14.21 4.07 12.04
N PRO A 13 15.43 3.63 12.43
CA PRO A 13 15.89 3.71 13.82
C PRO A 13 15.96 5.13 14.38
N ASP A 14 16.34 6.11 13.53
CA ASP A 14 16.46 7.51 13.94
C ASP A 14 15.06 8.08 14.22
N THR A 15 14.09 7.79 13.36
CA THR A 15 12.69 8.18 13.56
C THR A 15 12.10 7.51 14.80
N ILE A 16 12.31 6.20 14.99
CA ILE A 16 11.83 5.45 16.16
C ILE A 16 12.33 6.12 17.45
N THR A 17 13.59 6.51 17.48
CA THR A 17 14.21 7.20 18.63
C THR A 17 13.57 8.57 18.86
N GLU A 18 13.43 9.37 17.80
CA GLU A 18 12.90 10.73 17.87
C GLU A 18 11.45 10.80 18.31
N ILE A 19 10.63 9.86 17.88
CA ILE A 19 9.23 9.77 18.30
C ILE A 19 9.04 9.06 19.65
N HIS A 20 10.13 8.86 20.39
CA HIS A 20 10.18 8.24 21.72
C HIS A 20 9.57 6.84 21.78
N ARG A 21 9.69 6.06 20.70
CA ARG A 21 9.24 4.66 20.70
C ARG A 21 10.40 3.71 21.03
N LYS A 22 10.01 2.56 21.55
CA LYS A 22 10.90 1.41 21.71
C LYS A 22 10.36 0.28 20.83
N MET A 23 11.11 -0.07 19.82
CA MET A 23 10.72 -1.13 18.89
C MET A 23 11.93 -2.05 18.60
N ASN A 24 11.66 -3.33 18.53
CA ASN A 24 12.60 -4.32 18.03
C ASN A 24 11.95 -4.98 16.79
N LEU A 25 12.45 -4.62 15.62
CA LEU A 25 11.89 -5.05 14.33
C LEU A 25 12.01 -6.55 14.12
N ASP A 26 13.13 -7.18 14.54
CA ASP A 26 13.29 -8.63 14.44
C ASP A 26 12.26 -9.36 15.30
N ARG A 27 12.02 -8.86 16.51
CA ARG A 27 11.01 -9.41 17.40
C ARG A 27 9.61 -9.20 16.85
N LEU A 28 9.32 -8.02 16.29
CA LEU A 28 8.04 -7.73 15.64
C LEU A 28 7.78 -8.74 14.52
N LYS A 29 8.74 -8.91 13.60
CA LYS A 29 8.63 -9.87 12.50
C LYS A 29 8.36 -11.29 13.00
N GLN A 30 9.12 -11.76 13.98
CA GLN A 30 8.90 -13.09 14.57
C GLN A 30 7.48 -13.26 15.15
N VAL A 31 6.94 -12.20 15.79
CA VAL A 31 5.59 -12.22 16.36
C VAL A 31 4.54 -12.23 15.26
N VAL A 32 4.69 -11.38 14.24
CA VAL A 32 3.79 -11.32 13.09
C VAL A 32 3.77 -12.66 12.35
N ASP A 33 4.94 -13.22 12.04
CA ASP A 33 5.06 -14.55 11.38
C ASP A 33 4.37 -15.64 12.19
N LYS A 34 4.55 -15.62 13.53
CA LYS A 34 3.92 -16.61 14.40
C LYS A 34 2.39 -16.45 14.40
N ILE A 35 1.88 -15.22 14.43
CA ILE A 35 0.43 -14.98 14.40
C ILE A 35 -0.14 -15.39 13.04
N ASN A 36 0.55 -15.06 11.94
CA ASN A 36 0.17 -15.50 10.59
C ASN A 36 0.02 -17.03 10.50
N SER A 37 0.88 -17.79 11.19
CA SER A 37 0.81 -19.25 11.19
C SER A 37 -0.46 -19.84 11.83
N PHE A 38 -1.21 -19.06 12.59
CA PHE A 38 -2.48 -19.49 13.20
C PHE A 38 -3.67 -19.38 12.25
N HIS A 39 -3.59 -18.59 11.19
CA HIS A 39 -4.63 -18.38 10.14
C HIS A 39 -6.02 -18.00 10.67
N ASN A 40 -6.12 -17.39 11.85
CA ASN A 40 -7.38 -17.05 12.51
C ASN A 40 -7.37 -15.67 13.19
N ILE A 41 -6.29 -14.91 13.03
CA ILE A 41 -6.12 -13.57 13.56
C ILE A 41 -5.81 -12.65 12.38
N HIS A 42 -6.56 -11.57 12.26
CA HIS A 42 -6.38 -10.55 11.24
C HIS A 42 -5.41 -9.49 11.78
N GLN A 43 -4.30 -9.26 11.09
CA GLN A 43 -3.28 -8.29 11.50
C GLN A 43 -3.29 -7.08 10.59
N HIS A 44 -3.45 -5.89 11.21
CA HIS A 44 -3.25 -4.60 10.56
C HIS A 44 -1.92 -4.02 11.04
N LEU A 45 -1.03 -3.72 10.12
CA LEU A 45 0.22 -3.03 10.41
C LEU A 45 0.16 -1.62 9.82
N ASP A 46 0.54 -0.62 10.64
CA ASP A 46 0.40 0.78 10.27
C ASP A 46 1.77 1.44 10.10
N LEU A 47 1.92 2.20 9.01
CA LEU A 47 3.01 3.14 8.78
C LEU A 47 2.48 4.57 8.81
N ILE A 48 3.33 5.54 9.17
CA ILE A 48 2.97 6.96 9.15
C ILE A 48 3.93 7.75 8.28
N VAL A 49 3.40 8.36 7.24
CA VAL A 49 4.09 9.31 6.37
C VAL A 49 4.29 10.65 7.08
N GLY A 50 5.47 11.24 6.94
CA GLY A 50 5.76 12.58 7.44
C GLY A 50 6.35 12.62 8.84
N LEU A 51 6.83 11.50 9.36
CA LEU A 51 7.58 11.44 10.61
C LEU A 51 8.96 12.11 10.46
N PRO A 52 9.55 12.62 11.56
CA PRO A 52 10.86 13.25 11.51
C PRO A 52 11.97 12.25 11.11
N TYR A 53 13.01 12.76 10.41
CA TYR A 53 14.17 12.01 9.91
C TYR A 53 13.83 10.90 8.89
N GLU A 54 12.63 10.89 8.33
CA GLU A 54 12.21 9.93 7.31
C GLU A 54 11.94 10.64 5.99
N ASN A 55 12.89 10.56 5.05
CA ASN A 55 12.73 11.04 3.69
C ASN A 55 11.98 10.00 2.83
N TYR A 56 11.72 10.35 1.58
CA TYR A 56 10.96 9.53 0.66
C TYR A 56 11.55 8.11 0.51
N GLU A 57 12.84 8.02 0.22
CA GLU A 57 13.53 6.73 0.02
C GLU A 57 13.50 5.87 1.28
N ARG A 58 13.62 6.51 2.45
CA ARG A 58 13.57 5.78 3.72
C ARG A 58 12.16 5.30 4.04
N PHE A 59 11.13 6.07 3.68
CA PHE A 59 9.75 5.60 3.78
C PHE A 59 9.46 4.43 2.85
N CYS A 60 9.95 4.47 1.59
CA CYS A 60 9.86 3.33 0.67
C CYS A 60 10.46 2.06 1.27
N GLN A 61 11.61 2.17 1.95
CA GLN A 61 12.21 1.06 2.68
C GLN A 61 11.32 0.57 3.83
N SER A 62 10.75 1.50 4.63
CA SER A 62 9.81 1.13 5.72
C SER A 62 8.59 0.40 5.17
N PHE A 63 8.08 0.83 4.02
CA PHE A 63 6.98 0.17 3.33
C PHE A 63 7.34 -1.27 2.95
N ASP A 64 8.47 -1.46 2.27
CA ASP A 64 8.91 -2.78 1.82
C ASP A 64 9.16 -3.72 3.01
N ASP A 65 9.81 -3.21 4.08
CA ASP A 65 10.06 -3.98 5.31
C ASP A 65 8.76 -4.53 5.92
N VAL A 66 7.70 -3.68 5.99
CA VAL A 66 6.41 -4.07 6.59
C VAL A 66 5.56 -4.90 5.63
N TYR A 67 5.58 -4.59 4.34
CA TYR A 67 4.88 -5.37 3.33
C TYR A 67 5.31 -6.85 3.33
N TRP A 68 6.60 -7.10 3.47
CA TRP A 68 7.15 -8.46 3.53
C TRP A 68 6.84 -9.20 4.84
N MET A 69 6.31 -8.53 5.86
CA MET A 69 5.73 -9.20 7.04
C MET A 69 4.36 -9.83 6.73
N ARG A 70 3.78 -9.55 5.56
CA ARG A 70 2.51 -10.13 5.09
C ARG A 70 1.32 -9.89 6.03
N PRO A 71 1.07 -8.65 6.46
CA PRO A 71 -0.17 -8.36 7.18
C PRO A 71 -1.39 -8.58 6.28
N GLU A 72 -2.54 -8.86 6.86
CA GLU A 72 -3.80 -8.87 6.11
C GLU A 72 -4.21 -7.47 5.65
N GLN A 73 -3.81 -6.42 6.40
CA GLN A 73 -3.92 -5.02 5.99
C GLN A 73 -2.64 -4.26 6.29
N LEU A 74 -2.17 -3.51 5.33
CA LEU A 74 -1.10 -2.52 5.45
C LEU A 74 -1.71 -1.13 5.35
N GLN A 75 -1.76 -0.40 6.46
CA GLN A 75 -2.31 0.94 6.50
C GLN A 75 -1.20 1.99 6.39
N LEU A 76 -1.32 2.88 5.42
CA LEU A 76 -0.49 4.06 5.33
C LEU A 76 -1.28 5.25 5.90
N GLY A 77 -0.88 5.72 7.08
CA GLY A 77 -1.42 6.93 7.68
C GLY A 77 -0.54 8.14 7.35
N PHE A 78 -1.12 9.32 7.47
CA PHE A 78 -0.38 10.59 7.31
C PHE A 78 -0.34 11.30 8.66
N LEU A 79 0.82 11.84 9.02
CA LEU A 79 1.02 12.52 10.29
C LEU A 79 -0.04 13.60 10.50
N LYS A 80 -0.70 13.56 11.66
CA LYS A 80 -1.65 14.58 12.11
C LYS A 80 -1.03 15.41 13.20
N VAL A 81 -0.91 16.72 13.00
CA VAL A 81 -0.29 17.64 13.95
C VAL A 81 -1.36 18.15 14.92
N LEU A 82 -1.65 17.35 15.94
CA LEU A 82 -2.70 17.66 16.90
C LEU A 82 -2.22 18.66 17.95
N THR A 83 -3.07 19.61 18.33
CA THR A 83 -2.78 20.58 19.38
C THR A 83 -2.34 19.90 20.68
N GLY A 84 -1.22 20.37 21.25
CA GLY A 84 -0.64 19.82 22.47
C GLY A 84 0.14 18.51 22.29
N SER A 85 0.30 18.04 21.05
CA SER A 85 1.17 16.89 20.76
C SER A 85 2.63 17.32 20.64
N TYR A 86 3.55 16.37 20.85
CA TYR A 86 4.99 16.59 20.65
C TYR A 86 5.29 17.13 19.23
N MET A 87 4.60 16.64 18.22
CA MET A 87 4.77 17.13 16.84
C MET A 87 4.33 18.58 16.67
N ALA A 88 3.31 19.03 17.39
CA ALA A 88 2.88 20.43 17.38
C ALA A 88 3.94 21.34 18.03
N GLU A 89 4.58 20.91 19.11
CA GLU A 89 5.70 21.65 19.74
C GLU A 89 6.91 21.75 18.84
N LYS A 90 7.16 20.73 18.00
CA LYS A 90 8.30 20.61 17.10
C LYS A 90 8.04 21.13 15.67
N THR A 91 6.90 21.77 15.42
CA THR A 91 6.50 22.23 14.08
C THR A 91 7.59 23.03 13.37
N GLN A 92 8.24 23.97 14.05
CA GLN A 92 9.32 24.78 13.48
C GLN A 92 10.61 23.97 13.28
N ASP A 93 10.98 23.15 14.27
CA ASP A 93 12.19 22.33 14.23
C ASP A 93 12.16 21.32 13.06
N TYR A 94 10.99 20.76 12.76
CA TYR A 94 10.80 19.77 11.70
C TYR A 94 10.26 20.36 10.40
N GLY A 95 10.00 21.69 10.36
CA GLY A 95 9.47 22.37 9.18
C GLY A 95 8.12 21.80 8.75
N LEU A 96 7.25 21.44 9.71
CA LEU A 96 5.96 20.83 9.41
C LEU A 96 5.02 21.86 8.79
N LEU A 97 4.62 21.61 7.56
CA LEU A 97 3.49 22.27 6.92
C LEU A 97 2.29 21.31 6.98
N TYR A 98 1.16 21.75 7.50
CA TYR A 98 -0.02 20.91 7.68
C TYR A 98 -1.31 21.73 7.60
N HIS A 99 -2.44 21.05 7.37
CA HIS A 99 -3.76 21.67 7.37
C HIS A 99 -4.10 22.25 8.74
N GLN A 100 -4.52 23.52 8.78
CA GLN A 100 -4.90 24.21 10.03
C GLN A 100 -6.29 23.79 10.55
N GLU A 101 -7.05 23.06 9.74
CA GLU A 101 -8.35 22.49 10.08
C GLU A 101 -8.27 20.96 10.13
N PRO A 102 -9.19 20.30 10.83
CA PRO A 102 -9.25 18.85 10.86
C PRO A 102 -9.23 18.25 9.44
N PRO A 103 -8.45 17.21 9.21
CA PRO A 103 -7.78 16.34 10.18
C PRO A 103 -6.36 16.78 10.58
N TYR A 104 -5.91 18.02 10.34
CA TYR A 104 -4.58 18.55 10.67
C TYR A 104 -3.42 17.75 10.03
N GLU A 105 -3.67 17.23 8.87
CA GLU A 105 -2.76 16.33 8.17
C GLU A 105 -1.57 17.06 7.58
N VAL A 106 -0.40 16.42 7.63
CA VAL A 106 0.85 16.94 7.07
C VAL A 106 0.79 17.12 5.56
N LEU A 107 1.35 18.23 5.08
CA LEU A 107 1.50 18.56 3.66
C LEU A 107 2.95 18.49 3.21
N ALA A 108 3.89 18.86 4.10
CA ALA A 108 5.33 18.79 3.85
C ALA A 108 6.09 18.80 5.18
N THR A 109 7.35 18.35 5.14
CA THR A 109 8.28 18.36 6.27
C THR A 109 9.66 18.78 5.77
N LYS A 110 10.68 18.86 6.65
CA LYS A 110 12.08 19.02 6.21
C LYS A 110 12.57 17.89 5.32
N TRP A 111 11.95 16.71 5.38
CA TRP A 111 12.41 15.47 4.74
C TRP A 111 11.54 15.04 3.56
N LEU A 112 10.30 15.56 3.49
CA LEU A 112 9.33 15.27 2.43
C LEU A 112 8.75 16.57 1.90
N ASP A 113 8.84 16.80 0.61
CA ASP A 113 8.12 17.88 -0.04
C ASP A 113 6.65 17.52 -0.32
N TYR A 114 5.86 18.52 -0.72
CA TYR A 114 4.43 18.33 -0.97
C TYR A 114 4.14 17.37 -2.13
N GLY A 115 4.96 17.39 -3.18
CA GLY A 115 4.82 16.47 -4.31
C GLY A 115 5.05 15.02 -3.88
N GLN A 116 6.05 14.79 -3.02
CA GLN A 116 6.33 13.47 -2.46
C GLN A 116 5.18 12.98 -1.55
N VAL A 117 4.59 13.86 -0.73
CA VAL A 117 3.42 13.51 0.07
C VAL A 117 2.22 13.12 -0.80
N LEU A 118 1.96 13.87 -1.89
CA LEU A 118 0.90 13.52 -2.85
C LEU A 118 1.16 12.17 -3.54
N ARG A 119 2.42 11.89 -3.86
CA ARG A 119 2.81 10.61 -4.44
C ARG A 119 2.56 9.45 -3.48
N LEU A 120 2.92 9.61 -2.22
CA LEU A 120 2.65 8.60 -1.17
C LEU A 120 1.14 8.39 -0.95
N LYS A 121 0.30 9.42 -1.12
CA LYS A 121 -1.16 9.26 -1.11
C LYS A 121 -1.66 8.43 -2.29
N ALA A 122 -1.11 8.64 -3.47
CA ALA A 122 -1.48 7.83 -4.63
C ALA A 122 -1.08 6.35 -4.45
N VAL A 123 0.07 6.10 -3.81
CA VAL A 123 0.48 4.73 -3.45
C VAL A 123 -0.44 4.12 -2.39
N GLU A 124 -0.83 4.90 -1.38
CA GLU A 124 -1.80 4.47 -0.35
C GLU A 124 -3.12 4.03 -0.98
N ASP A 125 -3.67 4.81 -1.90
CA ASP A 125 -4.88 4.45 -2.65
C ASP A 125 -4.71 3.09 -3.38
N MET A 126 -3.55 2.83 -3.99
CA MET A 126 -3.28 1.57 -4.67
C MET A 126 -3.16 0.39 -3.71
N VAL A 127 -2.56 0.58 -2.56
CA VAL A 127 -2.49 -0.43 -1.49
C VAL A 127 -3.89 -0.77 -0.99
N GLU A 128 -4.72 0.23 -0.72
CA GLU A 128 -6.09 0.02 -0.26
C GLU A 128 -6.93 -0.74 -1.30
N VAL A 129 -6.84 -0.34 -2.56
CA VAL A 129 -7.63 -0.93 -3.65
C VAL A 129 -7.15 -2.34 -4.00
N HIS A 130 -5.85 -2.58 -4.04
CA HIS A 130 -5.31 -3.82 -4.61
C HIS A 130 -4.82 -4.82 -3.56
N TYR A 131 -4.22 -4.36 -2.46
CA TYR A 131 -3.72 -5.24 -1.40
C TYR A 131 -4.77 -5.45 -0.31
N ASN A 132 -5.21 -4.38 0.36
CA ASN A 132 -6.11 -4.45 1.52
C ASN A 132 -7.50 -5.02 1.18
N SER A 133 -7.96 -4.83 -0.05
CA SER A 133 -9.22 -5.43 -0.52
C SER A 133 -9.20 -6.96 -0.55
N GLY A 134 -8.01 -7.56 -0.59
CA GLY A 134 -7.81 -9.01 -0.75
C GLY A 134 -8.35 -9.58 -2.07
N GLN A 135 -8.64 -8.71 -3.06
CA GLN A 135 -9.25 -9.11 -4.34
C GLN A 135 -8.26 -9.72 -5.33
N TYR A 136 -6.98 -9.38 -5.24
CA TYR A 136 -5.96 -9.66 -6.25
C TYR A 136 -4.79 -10.48 -5.68
N THR A 137 -5.06 -11.37 -4.73
CA THR A 137 -4.05 -12.04 -3.93
C THR A 137 -3.05 -12.83 -4.77
N GLU A 138 -3.52 -13.64 -5.72
CA GLU A 138 -2.63 -14.47 -6.55
C GLU A 138 -1.96 -13.65 -7.65
N THR A 139 -2.67 -12.65 -8.19
CA THR A 139 -2.11 -11.72 -9.17
C THR A 139 -0.96 -10.91 -8.56
N LEU A 140 -1.14 -10.35 -7.35
CA LEU A 140 -0.07 -9.60 -6.66
C LEU A 140 1.14 -10.47 -6.33
N ARG A 141 0.93 -11.73 -5.92
CA ARG A 141 2.04 -12.68 -5.66
C ARG A 141 2.88 -12.96 -6.90
N GLU A 142 2.27 -13.00 -8.06
CA GLU A 142 3.01 -13.14 -9.33
C GLU A 142 3.77 -11.85 -9.65
N MET A 143 3.12 -10.68 -9.55
CA MET A 143 3.74 -9.38 -9.79
C MET A 143 4.98 -9.15 -8.93
N GLU A 144 4.89 -9.43 -7.63
CA GLU A 144 5.98 -9.26 -6.67
C GLU A 144 7.30 -9.92 -7.08
N GLN A 145 7.25 -10.97 -7.90
CA GLN A 145 8.44 -11.71 -8.34
C GLN A 145 9.24 -10.97 -9.41
N HIS A 146 8.65 -9.94 -10.03
CA HIS A 146 9.19 -9.28 -11.22
C HIS A 146 9.51 -7.80 -11.01
N TRP A 147 9.11 -7.24 -9.90
CA TRP A 147 9.36 -5.86 -9.54
C TRP A 147 10.55 -5.72 -8.60
N ALA A 148 11.25 -4.59 -8.67
CA ALA A 148 12.42 -4.32 -7.82
C ALA A 148 12.07 -4.33 -6.33
N SER A 149 10.87 -3.84 -6.00
CA SER A 149 10.33 -3.89 -4.64
C SER A 149 8.80 -3.78 -4.67
N PRO A 150 8.09 -4.16 -3.60
CA PRO A 150 6.66 -3.92 -3.46
C PRO A 150 6.29 -2.45 -3.61
N TYR A 151 7.06 -1.54 -3.00
CA TYR A 151 6.81 -0.11 -3.14
C TYR A 151 6.85 0.33 -4.61
N ALA A 152 7.89 -0.04 -5.35
CA ALA A 152 8.03 0.30 -6.77
C ALA A 152 6.87 -0.24 -7.63
N MET A 153 6.35 -1.40 -7.29
CA MET A 153 5.18 -2.00 -7.95
C MET A 153 3.92 -1.13 -7.75
N PHE A 154 3.62 -0.75 -6.50
CA PHE A 154 2.44 0.10 -6.22
C PHE A 154 2.63 1.52 -6.74
N GLU A 155 3.84 2.05 -6.74
CA GLU A 155 4.15 3.36 -7.31
C GLU A 155 3.89 3.38 -8.82
N ALA A 156 4.35 2.39 -9.55
CA ALA A 156 4.09 2.27 -10.99
C ALA A 156 2.59 2.09 -11.31
N LEU A 157 1.87 1.38 -10.45
CA LEU A 157 0.42 1.24 -10.57
C LEU A 157 -0.30 2.57 -10.31
N ALA A 158 0.17 3.36 -9.34
CA ALA A 158 -0.34 4.71 -9.08
C ALA A 158 -0.13 5.65 -10.27
N ASP A 159 1.06 5.62 -10.90
CA ASP A 159 1.35 6.35 -12.14
C ASP A 159 0.42 5.94 -13.29
N TYR A 160 0.12 4.66 -13.39
CA TYR A 160 -0.80 4.17 -14.40
C TYR A 160 -2.23 4.70 -14.19
N TYR A 161 -2.71 4.69 -12.94
CA TYR A 161 -4.02 5.25 -12.57
C TYR A 161 -4.08 6.75 -12.82
N GLU A 162 -3.03 7.50 -12.49
CA GLU A 162 -2.95 8.93 -12.75
C GLU A 162 -2.98 9.24 -14.24
N ARG A 163 -2.22 8.52 -15.05
CA ARG A 163 -2.18 8.65 -16.51
C ARG A 163 -3.53 8.39 -17.18
N LEU A 164 -4.32 7.49 -16.63
CA LEU A 164 -5.67 7.21 -17.10
C LEU A 164 -6.73 8.18 -16.55
N GLY A 165 -6.35 9.09 -15.64
CA GLY A 165 -7.25 10.06 -15.03
C GLY A 165 -8.19 9.47 -13.97
N TYR A 166 -7.78 8.38 -13.32
CA TYR A 166 -8.59 7.69 -12.30
C TYR A 166 -8.21 8.05 -10.85
N THR A 167 -7.27 8.96 -10.63
CA THR A 167 -6.89 9.41 -9.28
C THR A 167 -8.05 10.10 -8.58
N GLY A 168 -8.38 9.66 -7.37
CA GLY A 168 -9.46 10.22 -6.56
C GLY A 168 -10.88 9.94 -7.08
N ILE A 169 -11.05 9.05 -8.04
CA ILE A 169 -12.34 8.69 -8.62
C ILE A 169 -12.80 7.33 -8.08
N ALA A 170 -14.06 7.26 -7.65
CA ALA A 170 -14.68 6.01 -7.27
C ALA A 170 -14.89 5.11 -8.50
N ILE A 171 -14.17 4.00 -8.56
CA ILE A 171 -14.19 3.05 -9.67
C ILE A 171 -14.90 1.78 -9.23
N ASN A 172 -15.79 1.26 -10.07
CA ASN A 172 -16.43 -0.02 -9.80
C ASN A 172 -15.43 -1.19 -9.87
N ARG A 173 -15.76 -2.29 -9.24
CA ARG A 173 -14.86 -3.43 -9.07
C ARG A 173 -14.37 -4.03 -10.39
N LEU A 174 -15.24 -4.26 -11.34
CA LEU A 174 -14.86 -4.86 -12.63
C LEU A 174 -13.91 -3.96 -13.42
N THR A 175 -14.16 -2.65 -13.42
CA THR A 175 -13.24 -1.68 -14.04
C THR A 175 -11.86 -1.69 -13.38
N ARG A 176 -11.77 -1.92 -12.08
CA ARG A 176 -10.46 -2.09 -11.41
C ARG A 176 -9.70 -3.31 -11.94
N TYR A 177 -10.39 -4.43 -12.20
CA TYR A 177 -9.78 -5.59 -12.86
C TYR A 177 -9.32 -5.27 -14.29
N GLU A 178 -10.11 -4.51 -15.06
CA GLU A 178 -9.73 -4.05 -16.40
C GLU A 178 -8.48 -3.18 -16.37
N ILE A 179 -8.42 -2.21 -15.47
CA ILE A 179 -7.27 -1.31 -15.31
C ILE A 179 -6.02 -2.10 -14.94
N LEU A 180 -6.12 -3.00 -13.94
CA LEU A 180 -4.98 -3.83 -13.54
C LEU A 180 -4.53 -4.74 -14.69
N PHE A 181 -5.45 -5.35 -15.42
CA PHE A 181 -5.10 -6.16 -16.59
C PHE A 181 -4.41 -5.34 -17.68
N GLY A 182 -4.91 -4.13 -17.98
CA GLY A 182 -4.27 -3.20 -18.91
C GLY A 182 -2.87 -2.78 -18.48
N PHE A 183 -2.67 -2.52 -17.18
CA PHE A 183 -1.35 -2.25 -16.60
C PHE A 183 -0.38 -3.40 -16.84
N LEU A 184 -0.82 -4.63 -16.58
CA LEU A 184 -0.01 -5.84 -16.74
C LEU A 184 0.31 -6.15 -18.20
N GLN A 185 -0.63 -5.90 -19.12
CA GLN A 185 -0.37 -6.03 -20.56
C GLN A 185 0.69 -5.04 -21.06
N GLU A 186 0.75 -3.85 -20.45
CA GLU A 186 1.71 -2.82 -20.83
C GLU A 186 3.10 -3.08 -20.22
N THR A 187 3.15 -3.50 -18.96
CA THR A 187 4.41 -3.69 -18.22
C THR A 187 5.05 -5.06 -18.43
N GLU A 188 4.25 -6.09 -18.60
CA GLU A 188 4.70 -7.49 -18.76
C GLU A 188 3.93 -8.22 -19.88
N PRO A 189 4.03 -7.74 -21.14
CA PRO A 189 3.22 -8.23 -22.25
C PRO A 189 3.41 -9.74 -22.54
N GLU A 190 4.58 -10.28 -22.24
CA GLU A 190 4.90 -11.70 -22.43
C GLU A 190 4.14 -12.61 -21.46
N LYS A 191 3.59 -12.07 -20.36
CA LYS A 191 2.83 -12.80 -19.35
C LYS A 191 1.32 -12.53 -19.41
N THR A 192 0.83 -11.88 -20.45
CA THR A 192 -0.59 -11.50 -20.58
C THR A 192 -1.55 -12.66 -20.29
N GLU A 193 -1.30 -13.85 -20.86
CA GLU A 193 -2.16 -15.03 -20.63
C GLU A 193 -2.10 -15.49 -19.18
N ARG A 194 -0.91 -15.51 -18.58
CA ARG A 194 -0.74 -15.86 -17.16
C ARG A 194 -1.54 -14.92 -16.25
N TYR A 195 -1.45 -13.61 -16.48
CA TYR A 195 -2.19 -12.62 -15.70
C TYR A 195 -3.71 -12.69 -15.95
N ARG A 196 -4.14 -13.00 -17.17
CA ARG A 196 -5.55 -13.26 -17.46
C ARG A 196 -6.09 -14.41 -16.62
N ASP A 197 -5.35 -15.50 -16.50
CA ASP A 197 -5.74 -16.66 -15.70
C ASP A 197 -5.77 -16.32 -14.21
N LEU A 198 -4.75 -15.63 -13.70
CA LEU A 198 -4.67 -15.23 -12.29
C LEU A 198 -5.80 -14.27 -11.91
N LEU A 199 -6.04 -13.22 -12.70
CA LEU A 199 -7.14 -12.29 -12.48
C LEU A 199 -8.51 -12.97 -12.58
N THR A 200 -8.65 -13.95 -13.47
CA THR A 200 -9.86 -14.76 -13.56
C THR A 200 -10.04 -15.58 -12.28
N TYR A 201 -8.98 -16.21 -11.79
CA TYR A 201 -9.01 -17.00 -10.58
C TYR A 201 -9.35 -16.13 -9.35
N ASP A 202 -8.64 -15.01 -9.17
CA ASP A 202 -8.90 -14.06 -8.07
C ASP A 202 -10.36 -13.55 -8.10
N LEU A 203 -10.89 -13.23 -9.28
CA LEU A 203 -12.25 -12.77 -9.45
C LEU A 203 -13.28 -13.83 -9.01
N TYR A 204 -13.11 -15.08 -9.44
CA TYR A 204 -14.05 -16.16 -9.09
C TYR A 204 -13.93 -16.63 -7.64
N LEU A 205 -12.79 -16.45 -6.98
CA LEU A 205 -12.66 -16.70 -5.54
C LEU A 205 -13.49 -15.72 -4.69
N ARG A 206 -13.72 -14.51 -5.20
CA ARG A 206 -14.33 -13.41 -4.44
C ARG A 206 -15.74 -13.07 -4.88
N GLU A 207 -16.10 -13.37 -6.13
CA GLU A 207 -17.34 -12.96 -6.75
C GLU A 207 -18.13 -14.14 -7.30
N ASN A 208 -19.42 -14.15 -7.01
CA ASN A 208 -20.33 -15.11 -7.63
C ASN A 208 -20.78 -14.61 -9.01
N ILE A 209 -19.85 -14.61 -9.96
CA ILE A 209 -20.09 -14.13 -11.34
C ILE A 209 -20.60 -15.27 -12.19
N LYS A 210 -21.71 -15.03 -12.90
CA LYS A 210 -22.34 -16.04 -13.78
C LYS A 210 -21.59 -16.25 -15.10
N SER A 211 -20.81 -15.26 -15.55
CA SER A 211 -20.06 -15.33 -16.79
C SER A 211 -18.75 -14.54 -16.68
N ARG A 212 -17.70 -15.06 -17.30
CA ARG A 212 -16.40 -14.38 -17.38
C ARG A 212 -16.54 -13.04 -18.11
N PRO A 213 -16.05 -11.92 -17.55
CA PRO A 213 -16.00 -10.63 -18.22
C PRO A 213 -15.25 -10.70 -19.57
N ALA A 214 -15.63 -9.83 -20.51
CA ALA A 214 -15.08 -9.88 -21.87
C ALA A 214 -13.56 -9.76 -21.92
N PHE A 215 -12.96 -8.85 -21.13
CA PHE A 215 -11.51 -8.60 -21.08
C PHE A 215 -10.72 -9.76 -20.47
N LEU A 216 -11.36 -10.66 -19.72
CA LEU A 216 -10.75 -11.87 -19.18
C LEU A 216 -11.04 -13.12 -20.01
N ARG A 217 -11.78 -12.99 -21.13
CA ARG A 217 -12.03 -14.13 -22.02
C ARG A 217 -10.77 -14.49 -22.77
N ASP A 218 -10.54 -15.79 -22.86
CA ASP A 218 -9.53 -16.33 -23.72
C ASP A 218 -9.92 -16.06 -25.18
N GLU A 219 -9.02 -15.43 -25.93
CA GLU A 219 -9.17 -15.24 -27.39
C GLU A 219 -8.68 -16.45 -28.18
N SER A 220 -8.21 -17.49 -27.48
CA SER A 220 -7.76 -18.73 -28.08
C SER A 220 -8.86 -19.38 -28.92
N PRO A 221 -8.56 -19.87 -30.14
CA PRO A 221 -9.52 -20.50 -31.02
C PRO A 221 -10.00 -21.87 -30.57
N TRP A 222 -9.63 -22.31 -29.37
CA TRP A 222 -10.10 -23.56 -28.81
C TRP A 222 -11.49 -23.39 -28.20
N LYS A 223 -12.46 -23.56 -29.04
CA LYS A 223 -13.86 -23.81 -28.66
C LYS A 223 -14.21 -25.26 -29.01
#